data_59811c3beff86138afaf67d9327a6e93
#
_entry.id   59811c3beff86138afaf67d9327a6e93
#
_cell.length_a   1.000
_cell.length_b   1.000
_cell.length_c   1.000
_cell.angle_alpha   90.00
_cell.angle_beta   90.00
_cell.angle_gamma   90.00
#
_symmetry.space_group_name_H-M   'P 1'
#
loop_
_entity.id
_entity.type
_entity.pdbx_description
1 polymer ?
#
loop_
_entity_poly.entity_id
_entity_poly.type
_entity_poly.pdbx_seq_one_letter_code
_entity_poly.pdbx_strand_id
1 'polypeptide(L)'
;ANVSTLFICNQHSFLYIYHKMRKFFGSFLMMCSLLLGLVSCSDEAFDVDSVNKQTILVFMPWTGSSSGTGLTYYLRNNLDSISQGIIDSKGLSNSRLMVFFSESAGSSKLYEFQYDATQRTVNRIEVKAYQGNSYNTADGFADILNEVRQRAEALNYSLIIGAHGCGWSYADDWTNYPNRAKGSLDFGSESSSTQENEKPVMDVPTTFSFGDDPNLPLTRFFGSVKLDGYKMDVTTLAEGIRQSGMKMQYILFDACYMGNAEVAYELKDVTNYLIASSSEIMGRGIPYRSIWRSLNSSTPSYSGIVSG
;
A
#
# COMPACT_ATOMS: atom_id res chain seq x y z
N ALA A 1 58.38 -9.98 -73.18
CA ALA A 1 57.36 -9.27 -73.95
C ALA A 1 56.59 -8.39 -72.95
N ASN A 2 56.82 -7.07 -73.09
CA ASN A 2 56.15 -6.05 -72.34
C ASN A 2 54.72 -5.85 -72.84
N VAL A 3 53.76 -5.79 -71.91
CA VAL A 3 52.45 -5.21 -72.23
C VAL A 3 52.21 -4.12 -71.19
N SER A 4 52.47 -2.89 -71.59
CA SER A 4 52.08 -1.69 -70.85
C SER A 4 50.62 -1.38 -71.19
N THR A 5 49.72 -1.66 -70.29
CA THR A 5 48.32 -1.27 -70.49
C THR A 5 48.17 0.17 -69.97
N LEU A 6 48.04 1.12 -70.91
CA LEU A 6 47.73 2.51 -70.62
C LEU A 6 46.26 2.65 -70.16
N PHE A 7 46.06 3.03 -68.92
CA PHE A 7 44.74 3.49 -68.46
C PHE A 7 44.60 4.97 -68.82
N ILE A 8 43.86 5.27 -69.85
CA ILE A 8 43.42 6.64 -70.16
C ILE A 8 42.18 6.89 -69.33
N CYS A 9 42.39 7.49 -68.20
CA CYS A 9 41.26 7.98 -67.34
C CYS A 9 40.70 9.23 -67.97
N ASN A 10 39.51 9.13 -68.58
CA ASN A 10 38.86 10.24 -69.26
C ASN A 10 38.32 11.22 -68.18
N GLN A 11 38.96 12.39 -68.04
CA GLN A 11 38.65 13.42 -67.09
C GLN A 11 37.19 13.91 -67.17
N HIS A 12 36.54 13.82 -68.33
CA HIS A 12 35.13 14.15 -68.50
C HIS A 12 34.15 13.20 -67.81
N SER A 13 34.48 11.91 -67.68
CA SER A 13 33.64 10.93 -66.99
C SER A 13 33.64 11.12 -65.49
N PHE A 14 34.76 11.56 -64.90
CA PHE A 14 34.88 11.85 -63.49
C PHE A 14 34.09 13.09 -63.06
N LEU A 15 34.12 14.15 -63.86
CA LEU A 15 33.36 15.36 -63.64
C LEU A 15 31.85 15.13 -63.77
N TYR A 16 31.42 14.27 -64.70
CA TYR A 16 30.00 13.93 -64.84
C TYR A 16 29.46 13.14 -63.69
N ILE A 17 30.20 12.16 -63.17
CA ILE A 17 29.83 11.37 -62.00
C ILE A 17 29.81 12.25 -60.74
N TYR A 18 30.80 13.10 -60.56
CA TYR A 18 30.87 14.05 -59.43
C TYR A 18 29.70 15.03 -59.44
N HIS A 19 29.31 15.57 -60.60
CA HIS A 19 28.17 16.49 -60.72
C HIS A 19 26.84 15.77 -60.46
N LYS A 20 26.69 14.53 -60.88
CA LYS A 20 25.50 13.70 -60.66
C LYS A 20 25.36 13.29 -59.19
N MET A 21 26.48 12.89 -58.57
CA MET A 21 26.51 12.59 -57.11
C MET A 21 26.21 13.82 -56.26
N ARG A 22 26.75 14.99 -56.60
CA ARG A 22 26.51 16.23 -55.87
C ARG A 22 25.04 16.66 -55.93
N LYS A 23 24.36 16.48 -57.07
CA LYS A 23 22.91 16.74 -57.18
C LYS A 23 22.10 15.71 -56.40
N PHE A 24 22.52 14.43 -56.37
CA PHE A 24 21.86 13.36 -55.62
C PHE A 24 22.03 13.59 -54.12
N PHE A 25 23.22 13.95 -53.64
CA PHE A 25 23.50 14.24 -52.23
C PHE A 25 22.75 15.52 -51.76
N GLY A 26 22.69 16.55 -52.60
CA GLY A 26 21.95 17.77 -52.30
C GLY A 26 20.43 17.50 -52.17
N SER A 27 19.86 16.71 -53.06
CA SER A 27 18.45 16.31 -53.01
C SER A 27 18.15 15.38 -51.81
N PHE A 28 19.07 14.49 -51.48
CA PHE A 28 18.94 13.61 -50.32
C PHE A 28 19.05 14.34 -49.00
N LEU A 29 19.98 15.33 -48.91
CA LEU A 29 20.07 16.19 -47.69
C LEU A 29 18.81 17.07 -47.53
N MET A 30 18.28 17.59 -48.64
CA MET A 30 17.05 18.40 -48.63
C MET A 30 15.82 17.54 -48.25
N MET A 31 15.77 16.28 -48.66
CA MET A 31 14.70 15.37 -48.27
C MET A 31 14.82 14.90 -46.80
N CYS A 32 16.05 14.70 -46.30
CA CYS A 32 16.27 14.44 -44.88
C CYS A 32 15.94 15.64 -43.99
N SER A 33 16.23 16.86 -44.41
CA SER A 33 15.86 18.07 -43.66
C SER A 33 14.34 18.31 -43.66
N LEU A 34 13.62 17.93 -44.75
CA LEU A 34 12.15 17.99 -44.76
C LEU A 34 11.53 16.91 -43.86
N LEU A 35 12.14 15.71 -43.77
CA LEU A 35 11.68 14.64 -42.86
C LEU A 35 11.96 14.94 -41.38
N LEU A 36 13.05 15.66 -41.08
CA LEU A 36 13.36 16.11 -39.71
C LEU A 36 12.44 17.29 -39.25
N GLY A 37 11.88 18.03 -40.17
CA GLY A 37 10.92 19.12 -39.87
C GLY A 37 9.50 18.66 -39.59
N LEU A 38 9.18 17.34 -39.81
CA LEU A 38 7.86 16.78 -39.53
C LEU A 38 7.81 16.02 -38.17
N VAL A 39 8.93 15.94 -37.44
CA VAL A 39 8.90 15.62 -36.01
C VAL A 39 8.62 16.93 -35.28
N SER A 40 7.45 17.49 -35.51
CA SER A 40 6.83 18.40 -34.55
C SER A 40 6.58 17.55 -33.32
N CYS A 41 7.43 17.67 -32.29
CA CYS A 41 6.95 17.46 -30.94
C CYS A 41 5.73 18.38 -30.83
N SER A 42 4.54 17.80 -30.86
CA SER A 42 3.42 18.45 -30.26
C SER A 42 3.85 18.63 -28.80
N ASP A 43 4.18 19.85 -28.40
CA ASP A 43 4.11 20.26 -27.01
C ASP A 43 2.63 20.15 -26.60
N GLU A 44 2.12 18.92 -26.52
CA GLU A 44 0.97 18.67 -25.68
C GLU A 44 1.48 19.00 -24.30
N ALA A 45 1.11 20.18 -23.84
CA ALA A 45 1.36 20.59 -22.47
C ALA A 45 0.82 19.45 -21.59
N PHE A 46 1.75 18.72 -20.96
CA PHE A 46 1.38 17.62 -20.08
C PHE A 46 0.49 18.20 -18.99
N ASP A 47 -0.81 17.84 -19.02
CA ASP A 47 -1.78 18.33 -18.05
C ASP A 47 -1.46 17.68 -16.70
N VAL A 48 -0.67 18.37 -15.91
CA VAL A 48 -0.25 17.95 -14.57
C VAL A 48 -1.45 17.74 -13.64
N ASP A 49 -2.57 18.39 -13.91
CA ASP A 49 -3.79 18.28 -13.11
C ASP A 49 -4.56 16.98 -13.42
N SER A 50 -4.31 16.36 -14.58
CA SER A 50 -4.90 15.07 -14.94
C SER A 50 -4.17 13.86 -14.30
N VAL A 51 -2.95 14.08 -13.77
CA VAL A 51 -2.13 13.00 -13.20
C VAL A 51 -2.66 12.59 -11.85
N ASN A 52 -2.86 11.30 -11.67
CA ASN A 52 -3.12 10.72 -10.35
C ASN A 52 -1.88 10.87 -9.45
N LYS A 53 -1.95 11.75 -8.47
CA LYS A 53 -0.82 12.08 -7.59
C LYS A 53 -0.62 11.05 -6.49
N GLN A 54 -1.70 10.41 -6.04
CA GLN A 54 -1.65 9.43 -4.95
C GLN A 54 -2.72 8.35 -5.14
N THR A 55 -2.35 7.12 -4.92
CA THR A 55 -3.29 6.02 -4.70
C THR A 55 -3.15 5.51 -3.28
N ILE A 56 -4.26 5.52 -2.54
CA ILE A 56 -4.35 4.98 -1.19
C ILE A 56 -4.97 3.59 -1.29
N LEU A 57 -4.28 2.57 -0.77
CA LEU A 57 -4.87 1.27 -0.51
C LEU A 57 -5.30 1.18 0.96
N VAL A 58 -6.57 0.98 1.21
CA VAL A 58 -7.08 0.55 2.52
C VAL A 58 -7.15 -0.97 2.49
N PHE A 59 -6.35 -1.61 3.33
CA PHE A 59 -6.25 -3.06 3.44
C PHE A 59 -6.87 -3.52 4.76
N MET A 60 -8.02 -4.19 4.66
CA MET A 60 -8.78 -4.71 5.80
C MET A 60 -8.95 -6.24 5.63
N PRO A 61 -7.93 -7.01 6.03
CA PRO A 61 -7.96 -8.47 5.96
C PRO A 61 -8.97 -9.06 6.94
N TRP A 62 -9.23 -10.37 6.83
CA TRP A 62 -10.12 -11.07 7.74
C TRP A 62 -9.61 -11.04 9.18
N THR A 63 -10.47 -10.62 10.10
CA THR A 63 -10.13 -10.44 11.52
C THR A 63 -10.68 -11.54 12.44
N GLY A 64 -11.33 -12.55 11.86
CA GLY A 64 -11.78 -13.74 12.59
C GLY A 64 -13.22 -13.70 13.09
N SER A 65 -13.96 -12.60 12.89
CA SER A 65 -15.37 -12.52 13.33
C SER A 65 -16.21 -11.64 12.41
N SER A 66 -17.34 -12.18 11.93
CA SER A 66 -18.39 -11.47 11.20
C SER A 66 -19.57 -11.07 12.10
N SER A 67 -19.51 -11.33 13.41
CA SER A 67 -20.56 -10.94 14.34
C SER A 67 -20.74 -9.43 14.39
N GLY A 68 -21.93 -8.95 14.76
CA GLY A 68 -22.23 -7.52 14.87
C GLY A 68 -21.42 -6.78 15.95
N THR A 69 -20.66 -7.52 16.76
CA THR A 69 -19.72 -6.99 17.77
C THR A 69 -18.26 -7.26 17.42
N GLY A 70 -17.99 -7.99 16.34
CA GLY A 70 -16.64 -8.29 15.88
C GLY A 70 -15.99 -7.10 15.16
N LEU A 71 -14.66 -7.13 15.06
CA LEU A 71 -13.91 -6.03 14.44
C LEU A 71 -14.33 -5.79 12.98
N THR A 72 -14.68 -6.82 12.21
CA THR A 72 -15.18 -6.67 10.83
C THR A 72 -16.39 -5.73 10.73
N TYR A 73 -17.27 -5.72 11.73
CA TYR A 73 -18.38 -4.76 11.79
C TYR A 73 -17.87 -3.31 11.89
N TYR A 74 -16.91 -3.06 12.77
CA TYR A 74 -16.32 -1.73 12.92
C TYR A 74 -15.51 -1.31 11.68
N LEU A 75 -14.79 -2.22 11.05
CA LEU A 75 -14.07 -1.94 9.80
C LEU A 75 -15.04 -1.54 8.68
N ARG A 76 -16.22 -2.17 8.60
CA ARG A 76 -17.26 -1.75 7.65
C ARG A 76 -17.74 -0.33 7.94
N ASN A 77 -17.97 0.01 9.20
CA ASN A 77 -18.34 1.39 9.60
C ASN A 77 -17.21 2.39 9.29
N ASN A 78 -15.94 1.96 9.37
CA ASN A 78 -14.80 2.79 8.99
C ASN A 78 -14.80 3.08 7.49
N LEU A 79 -15.18 2.12 6.63
CA LEU A 79 -15.36 2.37 5.20
C LEU A 79 -16.50 3.36 4.92
N ASP A 80 -17.57 3.34 5.70
CA ASP A 80 -18.63 4.34 5.62
C ASP A 80 -18.12 5.72 6.10
N SER A 81 -17.31 5.77 7.15
CA SER A 81 -16.67 6.98 7.65
C SER A 81 -15.70 7.59 6.62
N ILE A 82 -14.93 6.77 5.91
CA ILE A 82 -14.09 7.19 4.78
C ILE A 82 -14.97 7.78 3.67
N SER A 83 -16.06 7.10 3.32
CA SER A 83 -17.00 7.57 2.30
C SER A 83 -17.59 8.94 2.66
N GLN A 84 -17.94 9.17 3.93
CA GLN A 84 -18.39 10.49 4.40
C GLN A 84 -17.26 11.54 4.32
N GLY A 85 -16.02 11.18 4.66
CA GLY A 85 -14.87 12.08 4.53
C GLY A 85 -14.63 12.52 3.08
N ILE A 86 -14.82 11.61 2.12
CA ILE A 86 -14.74 11.91 0.68
C ILE A 86 -15.86 12.88 0.27
N ILE A 87 -17.08 12.63 0.73
CA ILE A 87 -18.25 13.50 0.43
C ILE A 87 -18.03 14.89 1.01
N ASP A 88 -17.59 15.00 2.27
CA ASP A 88 -17.30 16.27 2.95
C ASP A 88 -16.17 17.05 2.25
N SER A 89 -15.21 16.34 1.66
CA SER A 89 -14.10 16.88 0.90
C SER A 89 -14.47 17.22 -0.56
N LYS A 90 -15.69 16.89 -0.99
CA LYS A 90 -16.20 17.05 -2.36
C LYS A 90 -15.39 16.23 -3.39
N GLY A 91 -14.90 15.07 -2.99
CA GLY A 91 -14.20 14.13 -3.86
C GLY A 91 -12.82 13.72 -3.39
N LEU A 92 -12.10 13.10 -4.31
CA LEU A 92 -10.75 12.54 -4.10
C LEU A 92 -9.63 13.47 -4.60
N SER A 93 -9.96 14.64 -5.18
CA SER A 93 -8.98 15.50 -5.87
C SER A 93 -8.21 14.68 -6.92
N ASN A 94 -6.88 14.84 -6.98
CA ASN A 94 -6.01 14.09 -7.88
C ASN A 94 -5.48 12.80 -7.23
N SER A 95 -6.35 12.07 -6.51
CA SER A 95 -6.02 10.78 -5.91
C SER A 95 -7.09 9.73 -6.17
N ARG A 96 -6.73 8.48 -5.96
CA ARG A 96 -7.63 7.34 -6.08
C ARG A 96 -7.61 6.52 -4.80
N LEU A 97 -8.73 5.91 -4.49
CA LEU A 97 -8.90 5.07 -3.32
C LEU A 97 -9.25 3.64 -3.74
N MET A 98 -8.38 2.72 -3.38
CA MET A 98 -8.58 1.28 -3.51
C MET A 98 -8.80 0.69 -2.13
N VAL A 99 -9.72 -0.25 -2.02
CA VAL A 99 -10.11 -0.88 -0.74
C VAL A 99 -10.13 -2.38 -0.90
N PHE A 100 -9.22 -3.07 -0.22
CA PHE A 100 -9.31 -4.50 -0.03
C PHE A 100 -10.05 -4.77 1.27
N PHE A 101 -11.16 -5.49 1.19
CA PHE A 101 -11.99 -5.79 2.34
C PHE A 101 -12.39 -7.27 2.38
N SER A 102 -12.14 -7.92 3.52
CA SER A 102 -12.55 -9.30 3.79
C SER A 102 -13.82 -9.33 4.63
N GLU A 103 -14.91 -9.76 4.04
CA GLU A 103 -16.19 -9.91 4.73
C GLU A 103 -16.28 -11.22 5.52
N SER A 104 -15.55 -12.24 5.08
CA SER A 104 -15.48 -13.56 5.71
C SER A 104 -14.13 -14.22 5.42
N ALA A 105 -13.85 -15.32 6.08
CA ALA A 105 -12.65 -16.13 5.83
C ALA A 105 -12.52 -16.60 4.36
N GLY A 106 -13.63 -16.83 3.68
CA GLY A 106 -13.63 -17.33 2.29
C GLY A 106 -13.83 -16.26 1.24
N SER A 107 -14.09 -14.99 1.61
CA SER A 107 -14.47 -13.97 0.65
C SER A 107 -13.86 -12.62 0.97
N SER A 108 -13.03 -12.17 0.06
CA SER A 108 -12.41 -10.84 0.08
C SER A 108 -12.54 -10.20 -1.28
N LYS A 109 -12.64 -8.88 -1.31
CA LYS A 109 -12.80 -8.13 -2.56
C LYS A 109 -11.94 -6.88 -2.56
N LEU A 110 -11.43 -6.55 -3.73
CA LEU A 110 -10.80 -5.27 -4.02
C LEU A 110 -11.84 -4.38 -4.70
N TYR A 111 -12.04 -3.20 -4.14
CA TYR A 111 -12.94 -2.17 -4.66
C TYR A 111 -12.15 -0.93 -5.05
N GLU A 112 -12.67 -0.19 -6.01
CA GLU A 112 -12.33 1.21 -6.22
C GLU A 112 -13.48 2.07 -5.72
N PHE A 113 -13.19 3.05 -4.87
CA PHE A 113 -14.17 4.02 -4.40
C PHE A 113 -14.13 5.25 -5.31
N GLN A 114 -15.26 5.58 -5.93
CA GLN A 114 -15.40 6.69 -6.86
C GLN A 114 -16.44 7.67 -6.36
N TYR A 115 -16.09 8.95 -6.34
CA TYR A 115 -17.01 10.00 -5.95
C TYR A 115 -17.88 10.43 -7.13
N ASP A 116 -19.19 10.40 -6.95
CA ASP A 116 -20.17 10.99 -7.87
C ASP A 116 -20.54 12.39 -7.38
N ALA A 117 -20.06 13.40 -8.11
CA ALA A 117 -20.29 14.81 -7.77
C ALA A 117 -21.75 15.23 -7.95
N THR A 118 -22.48 14.56 -8.86
CA THR A 118 -23.90 14.87 -9.15
C THR A 118 -24.79 14.38 -8.02
N GLN A 119 -24.57 13.16 -7.59
CA GLN A 119 -25.37 12.54 -6.52
C GLN A 119 -24.79 12.79 -5.12
N ARG A 120 -23.56 13.28 -5.03
CA ARG A 120 -22.78 13.43 -3.79
C ARG A 120 -22.69 12.12 -3.00
N THR A 121 -22.38 11.06 -3.72
CA THR A 121 -22.24 9.70 -3.16
C THR A 121 -20.88 9.13 -3.51
N VAL A 122 -20.50 8.08 -2.79
CA VAL A 122 -19.32 7.28 -3.11
C VAL A 122 -19.77 5.92 -3.61
N ASN A 123 -19.46 5.62 -4.86
CA ASN A 123 -19.72 4.33 -5.49
C ASN A 123 -18.58 3.38 -5.21
N ARG A 124 -18.88 2.14 -4.80
CA ARG A 124 -17.92 1.07 -4.55
C ARG A 124 -17.90 0.13 -5.74
N ILE A 125 -16.93 0.28 -6.62
CA ILE A 125 -16.81 -0.52 -7.84
C ILE A 125 -15.95 -1.73 -7.53
N GLU A 126 -16.51 -2.93 -7.63
CA GLU A 126 -15.74 -4.17 -7.48
C GLU A 126 -14.76 -4.32 -8.64
N VAL A 127 -13.48 -4.48 -8.30
CA VAL A 127 -12.37 -4.66 -9.25
C VAL A 127 -12.04 -6.14 -9.37
N LYS A 128 -11.91 -6.84 -8.22
CA LYS A 128 -11.51 -8.26 -8.19
C LYS A 128 -11.99 -8.94 -6.91
N ALA A 129 -12.41 -10.18 -7.04
CA ALA A 129 -12.73 -11.05 -5.91
C ALA A 129 -11.56 -12.01 -5.62
N TYR A 130 -11.33 -12.29 -4.34
CA TYR A 130 -10.30 -13.19 -3.84
C TYR A 130 -10.94 -14.27 -2.97
N GLN A 131 -10.40 -15.48 -3.05
CA GLN A 131 -10.84 -16.61 -2.25
C GLN A 131 -9.73 -17.05 -1.29
N GLY A 132 -10.13 -17.49 -0.11
CA GLY A 132 -9.19 -17.96 0.91
C GLY A 132 -8.34 -16.85 1.52
N ASN A 133 -7.11 -17.19 1.89
CA ASN A 133 -6.21 -16.34 2.65
C ASN A 133 -4.84 -16.09 1.99
N SER A 134 -4.70 -16.33 0.70
CA SER A 134 -3.44 -16.14 -0.04
C SER A 134 -2.88 -14.72 0.11
N TYR A 135 -3.75 -13.72 0.32
CA TYR A 135 -3.37 -12.33 0.55
C TYR A 135 -2.51 -12.11 1.82
N ASN A 136 -2.43 -13.09 2.71
CA ASN A 136 -1.56 -13.04 3.90
C ASN A 136 -0.12 -13.51 3.63
N THR A 137 0.19 -13.91 2.41
CA THR A 137 1.56 -14.22 1.96
C THR A 137 2.19 -13.01 1.28
N ALA A 138 3.52 -12.97 1.19
CA ALA A 138 4.22 -11.91 0.48
C ALA A 138 3.79 -11.83 -1.00
N ASP A 139 3.76 -12.96 -1.69
CA ASP A 139 3.35 -13.05 -3.10
C ASP A 139 1.89 -12.59 -3.28
N GLY A 140 0.97 -13.08 -2.44
CA GLY A 140 -0.44 -12.73 -2.55
C GLY A 140 -0.71 -11.27 -2.23
N PHE A 141 0.04 -10.66 -1.31
CA PHE A 141 -0.05 -9.22 -1.05
C PHE A 141 0.57 -8.40 -2.19
N ALA A 142 1.70 -8.86 -2.76
CA ALA A 142 2.30 -8.24 -3.94
C ALA A 142 1.34 -8.27 -5.15
N ASP A 143 0.59 -9.36 -5.32
CA ASP A 143 -0.44 -9.46 -6.37
C ASP A 143 -1.55 -8.41 -6.18
N ILE A 144 -2.01 -8.17 -4.94
CA ILE A 144 -2.97 -7.10 -4.65
C ILE A 144 -2.38 -5.73 -5.02
N LEU A 145 -1.13 -5.45 -4.64
CA LEU A 145 -0.47 -4.19 -4.95
C LEU A 145 -0.28 -4.00 -6.46
N ASN A 146 0.04 -5.05 -7.20
CA ASN A 146 0.13 -5.03 -8.66
C ASN A 146 -1.24 -4.74 -9.30
N GLU A 147 -2.31 -5.32 -8.80
CA GLU A 147 -3.69 -5.03 -9.24
C GLU A 147 -4.05 -3.56 -8.98
N VAL A 148 -3.71 -3.05 -7.78
CA VAL A 148 -3.88 -1.64 -7.42
C VAL A 148 -3.13 -0.73 -8.39
N ARG A 149 -1.87 -1.05 -8.71
CA ARG A 149 -1.06 -0.27 -9.66
C ARG A 149 -1.67 -0.28 -11.06
N GLN A 150 -2.08 -1.44 -11.55
CA GLN A 150 -2.69 -1.56 -12.88
C GLN A 150 -4.00 -0.76 -12.98
N ARG A 151 -4.80 -0.78 -11.92
CA ARG A 151 -6.10 -0.10 -11.88
C ARG A 151 -5.97 1.39 -11.59
N ALA A 152 -5.04 1.78 -10.74
CA ALA A 152 -4.92 3.12 -10.18
C ALA A 152 -3.44 3.55 -10.09
N GLU A 153 -2.77 3.61 -11.24
CA GLU A 153 -1.39 4.09 -11.30
C GLU A 153 -1.28 5.51 -10.77
N ALA A 154 -0.23 5.79 -9.98
CA ALA A 154 -0.02 7.07 -9.32
C ALA A 154 1.46 7.37 -9.15
N LEU A 155 1.76 8.65 -8.89
CA LEU A 155 3.12 9.08 -8.53
C LEU A 155 3.52 8.58 -7.13
N ASN A 156 2.55 8.46 -6.22
CA ASN A 156 2.77 8.00 -4.85
C ASN A 156 1.72 6.96 -4.46
N TYR A 157 2.12 6.04 -3.60
CA TYR A 157 1.22 5.04 -3.02
C TYR A 157 1.25 5.15 -1.51
N SER A 158 0.11 4.94 -0.87
CA SER A 158 -0.03 4.91 0.58
C SER A 158 -0.88 3.73 1.01
N LEU A 159 -0.60 3.21 2.20
CA LEU A 159 -1.26 2.02 2.73
C LEU A 159 -1.86 2.32 4.09
N ILE A 160 -3.13 1.98 4.25
CA ILE A 160 -3.85 2.02 5.53
C ILE A 160 -4.25 0.58 5.86
N ILE A 161 -3.90 0.10 7.03
CA ILE A 161 -4.18 -1.28 7.47
C ILE A 161 -5.14 -1.23 8.63
N GLY A 162 -6.35 -1.74 8.45
CA GLY A 162 -7.36 -1.89 9.50
C GLY A 162 -7.50 -3.35 9.92
N ALA A 163 -7.04 -3.69 11.12
CA ALA A 163 -7.04 -5.07 11.62
C ALA A 163 -6.80 -5.13 13.13
N HIS A 164 -6.82 -6.33 13.73
CA HIS A 164 -6.13 -6.52 15.02
C HIS A 164 -4.63 -6.35 14.82
N GLY A 165 -3.96 -5.79 15.82
CA GLY A 165 -2.51 -5.68 15.87
C GLY A 165 -1.99 -6.18 17.21
N CYS A 166 -0.85 -6.84 17.18
CA CYS A 166 -0.29 -7.52 18.35
C CYS A 166 1.09 -7.00 18.74
N GLY A 167 1.58 -5.97 18.04
CA GLY A 167 2.90 -5.41 18.31
C GLY A 167 4.00 -6.44 18.11
N TRP A 168 5.00 -6.40 18.99
CA TRP A 168 6.12 -7.32 19.04
C TRP A 168 5.84 -8.41 20.05
N SER A 169 5.05 -9.42 19.65
CA SER A 169 4.71 -10.58 20.49
C SER A 169 4.77 -11.88 19.67
N TYR A 170 4.94 -13.00 20.33
CA TYR A 170 4.84 -14.29 19.67
C TYR A 170 3.39 -14.61 19.29
N ALA A 171 3.17 -15.29 18.16
CA ALA A 171 1.83 -15.73 17.77
C ALA A 171 1.19 -16.58 18.87
N ASP A 172 1.98 -17.43 19.52
CA ASP A 172 1.54 -18.29 20.63
C ASP A 172 1.17 -17.52 21.88
N ASP A 173 1.72 -16.32 22.10
CA ASP A 173 1.35 -15.49 23.25
C ASP A 173 -0.12 -15.10 23.23
N TRP A 174 -0.73 -15.02 22.04
CA TRP A 174 -2.15 -14.70 21.87
C TRP A 174 -3.08 -15.89 21.88
N THR A 175 -2.60 -17.07 21.52
CA THR A 175 -3.35 -18.33 21.59
C THR A 175 -3.22 -19.00 22.94
N ASN A 176 -2.05 -18.90 23.54
CA ASN A 176 -1.69 -19.44 24.83
C ASN A 176 -1.47 -18.37 25.88
N TYR A 177 -2.09 -17.19 25.72
CA TYR A 177 -1.96 -16.11 26.70
C TYR A 177 -2.13 -16.73 28.07
N PRO A 178 -1.05 -16.85 28.86
CA PRO A 178 -1.10 -17.62 30.08
C PRO A 178 -2.18 -17.04 30.98
N ASN A 179 -2.70 -17.85 31.83
CA ASN A 179 -3.76 -17.50 32.80
C ASN A 179 -3.51 -16.20 33.62
N ARG A 180 -2.42 -15.49 33.33
CA ARG A 180 -2.10 -14.15 33.85
C ARG A 180 -3.17 -13.11 33.58
N ALA A 181 -3.87 -13.19 32.44
CA ALA A 181 -4.91 -12.22 32.10
C ALA A 181 -6.28 -12.54 32.69
N LYS A 182 -6.47 -13.72 33.25
CA LYS A 182 -7.74 -14.04 33.90
C LYS A 182 -8.03 -13.20 35.15
N GLY A 183 -7.04 -12.43 35.62
CA GLY A 183 -7.20 -11.57 36.79
C GLY A 183 -7.26 -10.07 36.52
N SER A 184 -6.99 -9.57 35.30
CA SER A 184 -6.80 -8.13 35.13
C SER A 184 -7.57 -7.42 34.02
N LEU A 185 -8.30 -8.13 33.16
CA LEU A 185 -9.02 -7.49 32.05
C LEU A 185 -10.47 -7.97 31.91
N ASP A 186 -11.15 -8.26 33.00
CA ASP A 186 -12.60 -8.41 33.02
C ASP A 186 -13.23 -7.00 33.13
N PHE A 187 -13.32 -6.34 31.99
CA PHE A 187 -14.12 -5.12 31.86
C PHE A 187 -15.60 -5.51 31.76
N GLY A 188 -16.20 -5.88 32.90
CA GLY A 188 -17.65 -5.94 33.00
C GLY A 188 -18.24 -7.27 33.43
N SER A 189 -17.99 -7.70 34.64
CA SER A 189 -19.00 -8.37 35.47
C SER A 189 -18.80 -7.93 36.92
N GLU A 190 -19.67 -7.04 37.35
CA GLU A 190 -19.85 -6.81 38.78
C GLU A 190 -20.37 -8.11 39.42
N SER A 191 -19.50 -8.82 40.11
CA SER A 191 -19.92 -9.71 41.19
C SER A 191 -18.97 -9.54 42.36
N SER A 192 -19.49 -8.88 43.34
CA SER A 192 -18.92 -8.72 44.67
C SER A 192 -18.58 -10.06 45.30
N SER A 193 -17.31 -10.26 45.64
CA SER A 193 -16.93 -11.03 46.81
C SER A 193 -15.61 -10.50 47.36
N THR A 194 -15.76 -9.87 48.52
CA THR A 194 -14.72 -9.47 49.46
C THR A 194 -13.79 -10.63 49.78
N GLN A 195 -12.52 -10.47 49.46
CA GLN A 195 -11.42 -10.99 50.29
C GLN A 195 -10.23 -10.02 50.22
N GLU A 196 -9.81 -9.62 51.42
CA GLU A 196 -8.71 -8.71 51.68
C GLU A 196 -7.34 -9.33 51.39
N ASN A 197 -6.42 -8.45 50.97
CA ASN A 197 -4.98 -8.52 51.14
C ASN A 197 -4.21 -9.60 50.40
N GLU A 198 -3.93 -9.32 49.12
CA GLU A 198 -2.56 -9.45 48.61
C GLU A 198 -2.42 -8.50 47.43
N LYS A 199 -1.47 -7.55 47.54
CA LYS A 199 -1.05 -6.73 46.39
C LYS A 199 -0.62 -7.69 45.28
N PRO A 200 -1.14 -7.60 44.04
CA PRO A 200 -0.56 -8.36 42.95
C PRO A 200 0.87 -7.86 42.78
N VAL A 201 1.81 -8.64 43.19
CA VAL A 201 3.18 -8.53 42.72
C VAL A 201 3.08 -8.75 41.22
N MET A 202 3.23 -7.68 40.45
CA MET A 202 3.48 -7.77 39.04
C MET A 202 4.82 -8.51 38.93
N ASP A 203 4.77 -9.82 38.77
CA ASP A 203 5.90 -10.61 38.28
C ASP A 203 6.14 -10.16 36.85
N VAL A 204 6.81 -9.03 36.69
CA VAL A 204 7.47 -8.70 35.45
C VAL A 204 8.51 -9.78 35.30
N PRO A 205 8.46 -10.61 34.26
CA PRO A 205 9.52 -11.56 34.01
C PRO A 205 10.82 -10.78 33.92
N THR A 206 11.69 -10.93 34.89
CA THR A 206 13.01 -10.26 34.95
C THR A 206 14.01 -10.84 33.96
N THR A 207 13.58 -11.83 33.22
CA THR A 207 14.28 -12.38 32.06
C THR A 207 13.30 -12.40 30.91
N PHE A 208 13.46 -11.45 29.98
CA PHE A 208 13.16 -11.72 28.58
C PHE A 208 14.13 -12.82 28.17
N SER A 209 13.79 -14.06 28.46
CA SER A 209 14.34 -15.18 27.76
C SER A 209 13.83 -15.02 26.33
N PHE A 210 14.64 -14.47 25.45
CA PHE A 210 14.52 -14.72 24.02
C PHE A 210 14.53 -16.25 23.94
N GLY A 211 13.34 -16.82 23.74
CA GLY A 211 13.12 -18.25 23.92
C GLY A 211 14.25 -19.03 23.29
N ASP A 212 14.73 -20.04 23.98
CA ASP A 212 15.84 -20.91 23.60
C ASP A 212 15.61 -21.65 22.28
N ASP A 213 14.49 -21.40 21.58
CA ASP A 213 14.22 -21.93 20.25
C ASP A 213 14.45 -20.82 19.19
N PRO A 214 15.61 -20.85 18.50
CA PRO A 214 15.90 -19.89 17.43
C PRO A 214 14.98 -20.07 16.20
N ASN A 215 14.12 -21.10 16.17
CA ASN A 215 13.18 -21.38 15.10
C ASN A 215 11.77 -20.86 15.38
N LEU A 216 11.48 -20.38 16.59
CA LEU A 216 10.21 -19.71 16.85
C LEU A 216 10.22 -18.32 16.19
N PRO A 217 9.41 -18.09 15.18
CA PRO A 217 9.36 -16.79 14.55
C PRO A 217 8.88 -15.77 15.58
N LEU A 218 9.66 -14.72 15.78
CA LEU A 218 9.22 -13.51 16.45
C LEU A 218 8.08 -12.92 15.60
N THR A 219 6.86 -13.10 16.03
CA THR A 219 5.71 -12.69 15.24
C THR A 219 5.24 -11.32 15.66
N ARG A 220 5.46 -10.41 14.79
CA ARG A 220 4.90 -9.07 14.75
C ARG A 220 3.76 -9.11 13.76
N PHE A 221 2.57 -9.48 14.18
CA PHE A 221 1.50 -9.73 13.24
C PHE A 221 0.32 -8.78 13.40
N PHE A 222 -0.46 -8.69 12.34
CA PHE A 222 -1.77 -8.08 12.31
C PHE A 222 -2.74 -9.02 11.55
N GLY A 223 -4.04 -8.73 11.64
CA GLY A 223 -5.07 -9.56 11.02
C GLY A 223 -5.97 -10.21 12.07
N SER A 224 -6.12 -11.54 12.01
CA SER A 224 -6.89 -12.30 12.99
C SER A 224 -6.05 -12.63 14.21
N VAL A 225 -6.60 -12.48 15.41
CA VAL A 225 -5.97 -12.93 16.65
C VAL A 225 -6.30 -14.40 16.96
N LYS A 226 -7.32 -14.98 16.31
CA LYS A 226 -7.83 -16.33 16.61
C LYS A 226 -7.45 -17.39 15.56
N LEU A 227 -7.20 -16.97 14.34
CA LEU A 227 -7.02 -17.87 13.20
C LEU A 227 -5.63 -17.64 12.60
N ASP A 228 -4.70 -18.58 12.81
CA ASP A 228 -3.30 -18.46 12.37
C ASP A 228 -3.17 -18.24 10.86
N GLY A 229 -3.96 -18.91 10.05
CA GLY A 229 -3.95 -18.72 8.59
C GLY A 229 -4.39 -17.32 8.14
N TYR A 230 -4.86 -16.45 9.03
CA TYR A 230 -5.29 -15.08 8.75
C TYR A 230 -4.48 -14.04 9.53
N LYS A 231 -3.31 -14.42 9.99
CA LYS A 231 -2.30 -13.52 10.54
C LYS A 231 -1.30 -13.18 9.45
N MET A 232 -0.93 -11.93 9.33
CA MET A 232 0.16 -11.49 8.46
C MET A 232 1.28 -10.91 9.32
N ASP A 233 2.47 -11.44 9.16
CA ASP A 233 3.66 -10.91 9.81
C ASP A 233 4.09 -9.59 9.15
N VAL A 234 4.65 -8.68 9.93
CA VAL A 234 5.17 -7.40 9.40
C VAL A 234 6.31 -7.61 8.41
N THR A 235 7.12 -8.64 8.60
CA THR A 235 8.17 -9.03 7.63
C THR A 235 7.56 -9.49 6.31
N THR A 236 6.46 -10.24 6.35
CA THR A 236 5.71 -10.66 5.16
C THR A 236 5.11 -9.47 4.43
N LEU A 237 4.56 -8.49 5.15
CA LEU A 237 4.08 -7.24 4.59
C LEU A 237 5.20 -6.48 3.87
N ALA A 238 6.35 -6.30 4.55
CA ALA A 238 7.52 -5.62 3.97
C ALA A 238 8.00 -6.31 2.69
N GLU A 239 8.06 -7.65 2.71
CA GLU A 239 8.46 -8.44 1.55
C GLU A 239 7.47 -8.29 0.40
N GLY A 240 6.17 -8.37 0.64
CA GLY A 240 5.16 -8.18 -0.41
C GLY A 240 5.22 -6.78 -1.04
N ILE A 241 5.44 -5.73 -0.24
CA ILE A 241 5.65 -4.38 -0.77
C ILE A 241 6.92 -4.34 -1.62
N ARG A 242 8.02 -4.95 -1.17
CA ARG A 242 9.29 -5.00 -1.91
C ARG A 242 9.15 -5.73 -3.25
N GLN A 243 8.48 -6.88 -3.26
CA GLN A 243 8.20 -7.66 -4.48
C GLN A 243 7.35 -6.89 -5.50
N SER A 244 6.41 -6.08 -5.04
CA SER A 244 5.63 -5.21 -5.94
C SER A 244 6.47 -4.10 -6.60
N GLY A 245 7.68 -3.84 -6.11
CA GLY A 245 8.51 -2.73 -6.54
C GLY A 245 8.00 -1.35 -6.13
N MET A 246 7.02 -1.30 -5.21
CA MET A 246 6.49 -0.05 -4.67
C MET A 246 7.25 0.40 -3.43
N LYS A 247 7.16 1.69 -3.14
CA LYS A 247 7.49 2.26 -1.83
C LYS A 247 6.32 3.13 -1.38
N MET A 248 5.87 2.91 -0.16
CA MET A 248 4.73 3.64 0.37
C MET A 248 5.15 5.03 0.85
N GLN A 249 4.35 6.05 0.54
CA GLN A 249 4.53 7.38 1.11
C GLN A 249 4.31 7.35 2.62
N TYR A 250 3.28 6.62 3.06
CA TYR A 250 3.08 6.26 4.45
C TYR A 250 2.42 4.89 4.56
N ILE A 251 2.67 4.22 5.68
CA ILE A 251 1.88 3.10 6.18
C ILE A 251 1.21 3.56 7.48
N LEU A 252 -0.11 3.49 7.52
CA LEU A 252 -0.91 3.79 8.70
C LEU A 252 -1.54 2.50 9.20
N PHE A 253 -1.28 2.14 10.46
CA PHE A 253 -1.95 1.05 11.15
C PHE A 253 -3.09 1.57 12.00
N ASP A 254 -4.32 1.27 11.60
CA ASP A 254 -5.51 1.29 12.45
C ASP A 254 -5.59 -0.07 13.14
N ALA A 255 -4.63 -0.32 14.01
CA ALA A 255 -4.38 -1.57 14.71
C ALA A 255 -3.58 -1.31 16.00
N CYS A 256 -3.84 -2.12 17.03
CA CYS A 256 -3.21 -1.97 18.34
C CYS A 256 -1.71 -2.25 18.29
N TYR A 257 -0.92 -1.53 19.10
CA TYR A 257 0.49 -1.81 19.42
C TYR A 257 1.48 -1.82 18.25
N MET A 258 1.11 -1.34 17.06
CA MET A 258 2.00 -1.35 15.88
C MET A 258 3.02 -0.20 15.87
N GLY A 259 2.92 0.76 16.80
CA GLY A 259 3.83 1.90 16.94
C GLY A 259 5.02 1.59 17.84
N ASN A 260 5.91 0.67 17.42
CA ASN A 260 7.12 0.32 18.13
C ASN A 260 8.34 0.35 17.19
N ALA A 261 9.55 0.33 17.76
CA ALA A 261 10.80 0.46 17.02
C ALA A 261 11.05 -0.71 16.06
N GLU A 262 10.62 -1.90 16.46
CA GLU A 262 10.82 -3.13 15.71
C GLU A 262 9.97 -3.13 14.42
N VAL A 263 8.69 -2.76 14.52
CA VAL A 263 7.82 -2.60 13.35
C VAL A 263 8.36 -1.50 12.43
N ALA A 264 8.81 -0.38 12.98
CA ALA A 264 9.40 0.70 12.21
C ALA A 264 10.69 0.26 11.49
N TYR A 265 11.53 -0.54 12.16
CA TYR A 265 12.76 -1.07 11.58
C TYR A 265 12.48 -2.00 10.39
N GLU A 266 11.51 -2.90 10.51
CA GLU A 266 11.14 -3.82 9.42
C GLU A 266 10.58 -3.09 8.19
N LEU A 267 9.85 -1.99 8.41
CA LEU A 267 9.18 -1.26 7.35
C LEU A 267 10.01 -0.10 6.77
N LYS A 268 11.18 0.23 7.33
CA LYS A 268 11.99 1.41 6.98
C LYS A 268 12.34 1.53 5.49
N ASP A 269 12.53 0.40 4.82
CA ASP A 269 12.95 0.39 3.41
C ASP A 269 11.76 0.47 2.44
N VAL A 270 10.56 0.15 2.90
CA VAL A 270 9.34 0.07 2.08
C VAL A 270 8.35 1.19 2.34
N THR A 271 8.60 2.06 3.33
CA THR A 271 7.79 3.26 3.57
C THR A 271 8.65 4.46 3.95
N ASN A 272 8.13 5.67 3.68
CA ASN A 272 8.76 6.91 4.13
C ASN A 272 8.32 7.27 5.55
N TYR A 273 7.06 6.97 5.91
CA TYR A 273 6.48 7.29 7.22
C TYR A 273 5.67 6.11 7.74
N LEU A 274 5.82 5.84 9.03
CA LEU A 274 4.98 4.94 9.79
C LEU A 274 4.09 5.75 10.73
N ILE A 275 2.76 5.51 10.68
CA ILE A 275 1.77 6.11 11.56
C ILE A 275 1.08 4.96 12.28
N ALA A 276 1.26 4.86 13.58
CA ALA A 276 0.74 3.75 14.35
C ALA A 276 0.64 4.12 15.83
N SER A 277 -0.20 3.41 16.57
CA SER A 277 -0.32 3.56 18.03
C SER A 277 0.63 2.61 18.74
N SER A 278 1.26 3.10 19.81
CA SER A 278 2.01 2.27 20.76
C SER A 278 1.13 1.61 21.82
N SER A 279 -0.18 1.89 21.80
CA SER A 279 -1.18 1.36 22.72
C SER A 279 -2.34 0.71 21.96
N GLU A 280 -3.34 0.22 22.68
CA GLU A 280 -4.59 -0.25 22.08
C GLU A 280 -5.34 0.88 21.37
N ILE A 281 -5.96 0.52 20.25
CA ILE A 281 -6.92 1.36 19.53
C ILE A 281 -8.32 0.76 19.77
N MET A 282 -9.27 1.62 20.09
CA MET A 282 -10.67 1.18 20.25
C MET A 282 -11.20 0.56 18.97
N GLY A 283 -12.12 -0.39 19.05
CA GLY A 283 -12.72 -1.07 17.89
C GLY A 283 -13.33 -0.14 16.84
N ARG A 284 -13.69 1.10 17.22
CA ARG A 284 -14.14 2.14 16.28
C ARG A 284 -13.03 2.62 15.33
N GLY A 285 -11.77 2.31 15.64
CA GLY A 285 -10.63 2.73 14.86
C GLY A 285 -10.35 4.23 14.94
N ILE A 286 -9.58 4.70 13.98
CA ILE A 286 -9.22 6.11 13.85
C ILE A 286 -10.39 6.93 13.26
N PRO A 287 -10.45 8.25 13.48
CA PRO A 287 -11.55 9.11 13.03
C PRO A 287 -11.43 9.46 11.54
N TYR A 288 -11.59 8.49 10.65
CA TYR A 288 -11.37 8.62 9.21
C TYR A 288 -12.05 9.83 8.57
N ARG A 289 -13.29 10.12 8.95
CA ARG A 289 -14.04 11.25 8.38
C ARG A 289 -13.33 12.58 8.60
N SER A 290 -12.85 12.84 9.82
CA SER A 290 -12.20 14.11 10.16
C SER A 290 -10.80 14.24 9.58
N ILE A 291 -10.04 13.15 9.52
CA ILE A 291 -8.65 13.15 9.03
C ILE A 291 -8.54 12.86 7.53
N TRP A 292 -9.65 12.54 6.85
CA TRP A 292 -9.62 12.12 5.44
C TRP A 292 -8.88 13.11 4.53
N ARG A 293 -9.14 14.41 4.70
CA ARG A 293 -8.48 15.45 3.91
C ARG A 293 -6.96 15.43 4.10
N SER A 294 -6.49 15.15 5.30
CA SER A 294 -5.05 15.05 5.62
C SER A 294 -4.42 13.80 5.02
N LEU A 295 -5.15 12.69 4.98
CA LEU A 295 -4.72 11.43 4.35
C LEU A 295 -4.68 11.53 2.83
N ASN A 296 -5.69 12.16 2.23
CA ASN A 296 -5.91 12.20 0.78
C ASN A 296 -5.16 13.34 0.07
N SER A 297 -4.33 14.10 0.77
CA SER A 297 -3.51 15.14 0.15
C SER A 297 -2.35 14.52 -0.62
N SER A 298 -2.01 15.08 -1.79
CA SER A 298 -0.80 14.70 -2.55
C SER A 298 0.49 14.87 -1.73
N THR A 299 0.45 15.74 -0.74
CA THR A 299 1.44 15.86 0.33
C THR A 299 0.69 15.67 1.64
N PRO A 300 0.65 14.47 2.20
CA PRO A 300 -0.12 14.18 3.42
C PRO A 300 0.26 15.12 4.56
N SER A 301 -0.74 15.62 5.28
CA SER A 301 -0.52 16.43 6.47
C SER A 301 -0.38 15.51 7.68
N TYR A 302 0.84 15.09 7.99
CA TYR A 302 1.09 14.16 9.09
C TYR A 302 0.66 14.73 10.44
N SER A 303 0.87 16.04 10.68
CA SER A 303 0.35 16.70 11.87
C SER A 303 -1.18 16.67 11.92
N GLY A 304 -1.87 16.89 10.80
CA GLY A 304 -3.32 16.80 10.72
C GLY A 304 -3.88 15.39 10.90
N ILE A 305 -3.10 14.36 10.54
CA ILE A 305 -3.48 12.96 10.76
C ILE A 305 -3.40 12.61 12.26
N VAL A 306 -2.36 13.08 12.94
CA VAL A 306 -2.10 12.73 14.35
C VAL A 306 -2.97 13.55 15.31
N SER A 307 -3.40 14.74 14.93
CA SER A 307 -4.19 15.65 15.80
C SER A 307 -5.70 15.58 15.59
N GLY A 308 -6.18 14.87 14.58
CA GLY A 308 -7.63 14.69 14.27
C GLY A 308 -8.21 13.56 15.02
#